data_960524aa21298decd024671b2aae0c0a
#
_entry.id   960524aa21298decd024671b2aae0c0a
#
_cell.length_a   1.000
_cell.length_b   1.000
_cell.length_c   1.000
_cell.angle_alpha   90.00
_cell.angle_beta   90.00
_cell.angle_gamma   90.00
#
_symmetry.space_group_name_H-M   'P 1'
#
loop_
_entity.id
_entity.type
_entity.pdbx_description
1 polymer ?
#
loop_
_entity_poly.entity_id
_entity_poly.type
_entity_poly.pdbx_seq_one_letter_code
_entity_poly.pdbx_strand_id
1 'polypeptide(L)'
;MRTIVILPTYNERENIGPVVGRIRASAPEVDVLVVDDGSPDGTGEIADALAATDANVKVLHRAGKQGLGAAYRAGMAWALDAGYDAVVEMDADGSHRPEELPTLLARLRSAGKSEQAAGADLVLGSRWVEGGGVVNWPARRRFLSKGGSTYSRLWLGVPAKDVTGGYRAFTADALRRIHFEGVESQGYCFQIDMLRRAYGAGLTVVEVPITFVEREHGASKMTGGIVAEAMLRVTGWGIAGLPRRFRRRPVPATVPAAGPATTPTTDTTQRA
;
A
#
# COMPACT_ATOMS: atom_id res chain seq x y z
N MET A 1 11.95 -13.28 4.83
CA MET A 1 11.82 -11.84 4.56
C MET A 1 11.10 -11.25 5.76
N ARG A 2 11.80 -10.43 6.53
CA ARG A 2 11.23 -9.79 7.72
C ARG A 2 10.35 -8.63 7.28
N THR A 3 9.06 -8.72 7.53
CA THR A 3 8.04 -7.82 6.98
C THR A 3 7.30 -7.09 8.10
N ILE A 4 6.95 -5.82 7.86
CA ILE A 4 6.15 -5.02 8.79
C ILE A 4 5.02 -4.30 8.06
N VAL A 5 3.83 -4.27 8.67
CA VAL A 5 2.69 -3.45 8.23
C VAL A 5 2.68 -2.16 9.02
N ILE A 6 2.65 -1.03 8.34
CA ILE A 6 2.50 0.30 8.94
C ILE A 6 1.03 0.68 8.93
N LEU A 7 0.49 0.97 10.11
CA LEU A 7 -0.88 1.43 10.36
C LEU A 7 -0.86 2.86 10.92
N PRO A 8 -0.96 3.90 10.09
CA PRO A 8 -1.13 5.26 10.59
C PRO A 8 -2.49 5.44 11.27
N THR A 9 -2.49 5.98 12.49
CA THR A 9 -3.70 6.21 13.27
C THR A 9 -3.85 7.66 13.70
N TYR A 10 -5.09 8.13 13.67
CA TYR A 10 -5.55 9.36 14.34
C TYR A 10 -7.07 9.26 14.55
N ASN A 11 -7.49 9.05 15.81
CA ASN A 11 -8.87 8.78 16.21
C ASN A 11 -9.44 7.52 15.54
N GLU A 12 -8.77 6.38 15.78
CA GLU A 12 -9.13 5.06 15.24
C GLU A 12 -9.40 4.04 16.38
N ARG A 13 -9.86 4.53 17.54
CA ARG A 13 -10.09 3.73 18.76
C ARG A 13 -10.92 2.46 18.50
N GLU A 14 -11.97 2.58 17.69
CA GLU A 14 -12.89 1.47 17.41
C GLU A 14 -12.31 0.46 16.39
N ASN A 15 -11.36 0.93 15.56
CA ASN A 15 -10.85 0.16 14.42
C ASN A 15 -9.54 -0.57 14.74
N ILE A 16 -8.65 0.03 15.59
CA ILE A 16 -7.26 -0.44 15.71
C ILE A 16 -7.16 -1.87 16.24
N GLY A 17 -7.92 -2.23 17.28
CA GLY A 17 -7.91 -3.58 17.86
C GLY A 17 -8.35 -4.65 16.83
N PRO A 18 -9.54 -4.52 16.22
CA PRO A 18 -10.00 -5.43 15.19
C PRO A 18 -9.05 -5.55 13.99
N VAL A 19 -8.50 -4.45 13.48
CA VAL A 19 -7.58 -4.46 12.32
C VAL A 19 -6.27 -5.18 12.65
N VAL A 20 -5.64 -4.86 13.79
CA VAL A 20 -4.43 -5.56 14.25
C VAL A 20 -4.69 -7.05 14.43
N GLY A 21 -5.80 -7.45 15.08
CA GLY A 21 -6.17 -8.85 15.27
C GLY A 21 -6.34 -9.58 13.93
N ARG A 22 -6.97 -8.97 12.93
CA ARG A 22 -7.13 -9.55 11.59
C ARG A 22 -5.80 -9.68 10.84
N ILE A 23 -4.90 -8.69 10.95
CA ILE A 23 -3.55 -8.80 10.36
C ILE A 23 -2.80 -9.97 10.97
N ARG A 24 -2.78 -10.07 12.31
CA ARG A 24 -2.09 -11.14 13.04
C ARG A 24 -2.65 -12.53 12.71
N ALA A 25 -3.98 -12.62 12.49
CA ALA A 25 -4.62 -13.87 12.07
C ALA A 25 -4.30 -14.25 10.61
N SER A 26 -4.19 -13.27 9.71
CA SER A 26 -3.98 -13.49 8.27
C SER A 26 -2.52 -13.73 7.89
N ALA A 27 -1.58 -13.13 8.66
CA ALA A 27 -0.14 -13.20 8.40
C ALA A 27 0.63 -13.17 9.76
N PRO A 28 0.63 -14.26 10.52
CA PRO A 28 1.22 -14.31 11.86
C PRO A 28 2.74 -14.06 11.90
N GLU A 29 3.43 -14.22 10.77
CA GLU A 29 4.86 -13.95 10.63
C GLU A 29 5.20 -12.46 10.37
N VAL A 30 4.18 -11.61 10.18
CA VAL A 30 4.37 -10.20 9.86
C VAL A 30 4.21 -9.35 11.12
N ASP A 31 5.15 -8.44 11.34
CA ASP A 31 5.05 -7.47 12.42
C ASP A 31 4.08 -6.31 12.04
N VAL A 32 3.51 -5.66 13.04
CA VAL A 32 2.63 -4.50 12.88
C VAL A 32 3.24 -3.30 13.60
N LEU A 33 3.35 -2.16 12.93
CA LEU A 33 3.73 -0.88 13.50
C LEU A 33 2.53 0.07 13.47
N VAL A 34 1.95 0.33 14.62
CA VAL A 34 0.96 1.40 14.79
C VAL A 34 1.71 2.72 14.89
N VAL A 35 1.43 3.66 14.00
CA VAL A 35 2.00 5.01 13.99
C VAL A 35 0.93 5.98 14.44
N ASP A 36 0.89 6.29 15.72
CA ASP A 36 -0.14 7.15 16.32
C ASP A 36 0.25 8.62 16.31
N ASP A 37 -0.56 9.45 15.67
CA ASP A 37 -0.39 10.89 15.54
C ASP A 37 -0.92 11.69 16.76
N GLY A 38 -0.77 11.13 17.98
CA GLY A 38 -1.22 11.76 19.21
C GLY A 38 -2.76 11.79 19.29
N SER A 39 -3.39 10.65 19.08
CA SER A 39 -4.85 10.52 19.12
C SER A 39 -5.42 10.86 20.50
N PRO A 40 -6.38 11.82 20.59
CA PRO A 40 -6.98 12.17 21.87
C PRO A 40 -8.10 11.22 22.34
N ASP A 41 -8.47 10.24 21.54
CA ASP A 41 -9.60 9.31 21.79
C ASP A 41 -9.20 8.02 22.50
N GLY A 42 -7.92 7.83 22.84
CA GLY A 42 -7.41 6.62 23.47
C GLY A 42 -6.90 5.55 22.50
N THR A 43 -6.75 5.89 21.21
CA THR A 43 -6.18 4.96 20.20
C THR A 43 -4.77 4.52 20.60
N GLY A 44 -3.92 5.45 21.06
CA GLY A 44 -2.53 5.17 21.44
C GLY A 44 -2.45 4.20 22.61
N GLU A 45 -3.28 4.37 23.65
CA GLU A 45 -3.33 3.48 24.81
C GLU A 45 -3.77 2.06 24.43
N ILE A 46 -4.71 1.92 23.48
CA ILE A 46 -5.11 0.61 22.96
C ILE A 46 -3.94 -0.03 22.19
N ALA A 47 -3.23 0.74 21.39
CA ALA A 47 -2.06 0.25 20.65
C ALA A 47 -0.96 -0.24 21.61
N ASP A 48 -0.68 0.50 22.70
CA ASP A 48 0.26 0.10 23.75
C ASP A 48 -0.16 -1.20 24.45
N ALA A 49 -1.45 -1.34 24.76
CA ALA A 49 -1.98 -2.56 25.35
C ALA A 49 -1.83 -3.78 24.42
N LEU A 50 -2.03 -3.61 23.09
CA LEU A 50 -1.78 -4.65 22.11
C LEU A 50 -0.30 -5.04 22.05
N ALA A 51 0.60 -4.05 22.04
CA ALA A 51 2.05 -4.28 22.03
C ALA A 51 2.55 -4.97 23.31
N ALA A 52 1.91 -4.72 24.45
CA ALA A 52 2.25 -5.38 25.70
C ALA A 52 1.90 -6.88 25.70
N THR A 53 0.94 -7.32 24.88
CA THR A 53 0.47 -8.70 24.82
C THR A 53 0.95 -9.46 23.58
N ASP A 54 1.36 -8.77 22.50
CA ASP A 54 1.89 -9.39 21.29
C ASP A 54 3.24 -8.73 20.90
N ALA A 55 4.32 -9.50 21.03
CA ALA A 55 5.67 -9.04 20.70
C ALA A 55 5.85 -8.64 19.22
N ASN A 56 4.95 -8.99 18.33
CA ASN A 56 4.97 -8.59 16.92
C ASN A 56 4.22 -7.28 16.67
N VAL A 57 3.58 -6.69 17.67
CA VAL A 57 2.99 -5.36 17.60
C VAL A 57 3.95 -4.33 18.18
N LYS A 58 4.17 -3.25 17.48
CA LYS A 58 5.02 -2.12 17.85
C LYS A 58 4.21 -0.83 17.78
N VAL A 59 4.58 0.17 18.56
CA VAL A 59 3.93 1.49 18.54
C VAL A 59 4.99 2.57 18.35
N LEU A 60 4.69 3.51 17.47
CA LEU A 60 5.46 4.75 17.28
C LEU A 60 4.53 5.92 17.56
N HIS A 61 4.67 6.53 18.74
CA HIS A 61 3.95 7.75 19.09
C HIS A 61 4.61 8.97 18.46
N ARG A 62 3.79 9.79 17.81
CA ARG A 62 4.23 11.07 17.24
C ARG A 62 3.59 12.22 18.03
N ALA A 63 4.26 13.36 18.05
CA ALA A 63 3.84 14.52 18.86
C ALA A 63 2.47 15.11 18.44
N GLY A 64 1.94 14.75 17.28
CA GLY A 64 0.63 15.19 16.80
C GLY A 64 0.46 15.01 15.30
N LYS A 65 -0.75 15.30 14.82
CA LYS A 65 -1.19 15.09 13.45
C LYS A 65 -0.46 15.99 12.45
N GLN A 66 0.31 15.39 11.57
CA GLN A 66 1.03 16.06 10.46
C GLN A 66 0.62 15.55 9.08
N GLY A 67 -0.43 14.73 9.01
CA GLY A 67 -0.95 14.14 7.80
C GLY A 67 -0.42 12.74 7.48
N LEU A 68 -1.19 12.01 6.67
CA LEU A 68 -0.98 10.60 6.36
C LEU A 68 0.42 10.30 5.80
N GLY A 69 0.89 11.11 4.85
CA GLY A 69 2.22 10.93 4.25
C GLY A 69 3.36 11.08 5.26
N ALA A 70 3.23 11.99 6.25
CA ALA A 70 4.22 12.17 7.29
C ALA A 70 4.25 10.96 8.26
N ALA A 71 3.09 10.37 8.57
CA ALA A 71 3.01 9.18 9.38
C ALA A 71 3.63 7.96 8.67
N TYR A 72 3.32 7.74 7.37
CA TYR A 72 3.96 6.68 6.60
C TYR A 72 5.47 6.86 6.50
N ARG A 73 5.97 8.08 6.22
CA ARG A 73 7.43 8.31 6.18
C ARG A 73 8.11 8.01 7.51
N ALA A 74 7.51 8.41 8.64
CA ALA A 74 8.05 8.10 9.96
C ALA A 74 8.10 6.58 10.21
N GLY A 75 7.02 5.86 9.88
CA GLY A 75 6.97 4.41 10.00
C GLY A 75 7.95 3.70 9.06
N MET A 76 8.10 4.16 7.82
CA MET A 76 9.07 3.61 6.84
C MET A 76 10.50 3.80 7.33
N ALA A 77 10.87 4.99 7.81
CA ALA A 77 12.18 5.27 8.37
C ALA A 77 12.46 4.34 9.55
N TRP A 78 11.55 4.27 10.50
CA TRP A 78 11.64 3.37 11.65
C TRP A 78 11.83 1.90 11.22
N ALA A 79 11.06 1.44 10.23
CA ALA A 79 11.14 0.07 9.73
C ALA A 79 12.49 -0.24 9.07
N LEU A 80 13.02 0.69 8.27
CA LEU A 80 14.33 0.53 7.63
C LEU A 80 15.47 0.53 8.66
N ASP A 81 15.41 1.41 9.68
CA ASP A 81 16.39 1.46 10.76
C ASP A 81 16.35 0.17 11.61
N ALA A 82 15.16 -0.41 11.81
CA ALA A 82 14.97 -1.68 12.50
C ALA A 82 15.35 -2.92 11.65
N GLY A 83 15.77 -2.73 10.39
CA GLY A 83 16.28 -3.78 9.51
C GLY A 83 15.19 -4.68 8.90
N TYR A 84 13.99 -4.16 8.65
CA TYR A 84 12.96 -4.87 7.90
C TYR A 84 13.30 -4.94 6.42
N ASP A 85 13.01 -6.10 5.80
CA ASP A 85 13.23 -6.35 4.37
C ASP A 85 12.09 -5.83 3.50
N ALA A 86 10.88 -5.78 4.07
CA ALA A 86 9.67 -5.34 3.39
C ALA A 86 8.76 -4.52 4.31
N VAL A 87 8.11 -3.53 3.72
CA VAL A 87 7.22 -2.60 4.40
C VAL A 87 5.89 -2.55 3.66
N VAL A 88 4.79 -2.66 4.40
CA VAL A 88 3.44 -2.60 3.86
C VAL A 88 2.73 -1.36 4.38
N GLU A 89 2.14 -0.58 3.49
CA GLU A 89 1.18 0.48 3.81
C GLU A 89 -0.23 -0.11 3.90
N MET A 90 -0.94 0.14 4.99
CA MET A 90 -2.33 -0.25 5.18
C MET A 90 -3.06 0.81 6.03
N ASP A 91 -4.29 1.17 5.66
CA ASP A 91 -5.11 2.06 6.47
C ASP A 91 -5.70 1.31 7.68
N ALA A 92 -5.81 2.00 8.82
CA ALA A 92 -6.31 1.43 10.07
C ALA A 92 -7.84 1.43 10.18
N ASP A 93 -8.57 1.96 9.19
CA ASP A 93 -10.03 2.15 9.22
C ASP A 93 -10.83 0.92 8.73
N GLY A 94 -10.17 -0.22 8.53
CA GLY A 94 -10.78 -1.47 8.09
C GLY A 94 -11.15 -1.53 6.60
N SER A 95 -10.89 -0.46 5.83
CA SER A 95 -11.21 -0.44 4.40
C SER A 95 -10.31 -1.34 3.55
N HIS A 96 -9.08 -1.57 3.96
CA HIS A 96 -8.19 -2.59 3.42
C HIS A 96 -8.40 -3.92 4.16
N ARG A 97 -8.57 -4.99 3.40
CA ARG A 97 -8.79 -6.32 3.97
C ARG A 97 -7.46 -6.99 4.32
N PRO A 98 -7.16 -7.23 5.63
CA PRO A 98 -5.92 -7.90 6.03
C PRO A 98 -5.77 -9.30 5.43
N GLU A 99 -6.87 -9.99 5.12
CA GLU A 99 -6.90 -11.31 4.50
C GLU A 99 -6.27 -11.34 3.10
N GLU A 100 -6.12 -10.18 2.45
CA GLU A 100 -5.49 -10.03 1.14
C GLU A 100 -3.97 -9.77 1.25
N LEU A 101 -3.44 -9.52 2.46
CA LEU A 101 -2.01 -9.28 2.72
C LEU A 101 -1.11 -10.40 2.17
N PRO A 102 -1.40 -11.69 2.39
CA PRO A 102 -0.57 -12.77 1.84
C PRO A 102 -0.45 -12.72 0.31
N THR A 103 -1.51 -12.28 -0.39
CA THR A 103 -1.50 -12.15 -1.85
C THR A 103 -0.54 -11.04 -2.32
N LEU A 104 -0.48 -9.91 -1.61
CA LEU A 104 0.48 -8.84 -1.90
C LEU A 104 1.91 -9.34 -1.66
N LEU A 105 2.16 -9.96 -0.51
CA LEU A 105 3.49 -10.43 -0.12
C LEU A 105 4.04 -11.52 -1.03
N ALA A 106 3.18 -12.41 -1.53
CA ALA A 106 3.56 -13.47 -2.47
C ALA A 106 4.13 -12.93 -3.80
N ARG A 107 3.82 -11.69 -4.16
CA ARG A 107 4.31 -11.03 -5.37
C ARG A 107 5.54 -10.15 -5.14
N LEU A 108 5.88 -9.89 -3.90
CA LEU A 108 7.03 -9.06 -3.56
C LEU A 108 8.33 -9.85 -3.74
N ARG A 109 9.38 -9.18 -4.22
CA ARG A 109 10.70 -9.79 -4.37
C ARG A 109 11.30 -10.09 -2.99
N SER A 110 11.80 -11.30 -2.82
CA SER A 110 12.51 -11.64 -1.58
C SER A 110 13.88 -10.96 -1.52
N ALA A 111 14.24 -10.46 -0.34
CA ALA A 111 15.55 -9.85 -0.11
C ALA A 111 16.70 -10.79 -0.51
N GLY A 112 17.77 -10.24 -1.10
CA GLY A 112 18.95 -10.99 -1.52
C GLY A 112 18.83 -11.79 -2.82
N LYS A 113 17.67 -11.80 -3.50
CA LYS A 113 17.55 -12.35 -4.84
C LYS A 113 17.97 -11.34 -5.90
N SER A 114 18.60 -11.84 -6.98
CA SER A 114 19.04 -11.01 -8.10
C SER A 114 17.86 -10.27 -8.76
N GLU A 115 18.14 -9.19 -9.49
CA GLU A 115 17.14 -8.44 -10.27
C GLU A 115 16.37 -9.32 -11.28
N GLN A 116 16.95 -10.42 -11.70
CA GLN A 116 16.32 -11.41 -12.59
C GLN A 116 15.40 -12.39 -11.84
N ALA A 117 15.39 -12.40 -10.51
CA ALA A 117 14.48 -13.25 -9.74
C ALA A 117 13.03 -12.74 -9.91
N ALA A 118 12.10 -13.66 -10.19
CA ALA A 118 10.68 -13.34 -10.31
C ALA A 118 10.15 -12.68 -9.01
N GLY A 119 9.65 -11.45 -9.12
CA GLY A 119 9.09 -10.67 -8.01
C GLY A 119 9.11 -9.17 -8.28
N ALA A 120 8.25 -8.45 -7.59
CA ALA A 120 8.12 -7.01 -7.70
C ALA A 120 8.92 -6.28 -6.61
N ASP A 121 9.37 -5.07 -6.92
CA ASP A 121 9.93 -4.13 -5.95
C ASP A 121 8.83 -3.41 -5.17
N LEU A 122 7.68 -3.21 -5.85
CA LEU A 122 6.46 -2.59 -5.33
C LEU A 122 5.24 -3.37 -5.82
N VAL A 123 4.41 -3.81 -4.89
CA VAL A 123 3.10 -4.42 -5.18
C VAL A 123 2.00 -3.47 -4.75
N LEU A 124 1.07 -3.18 -5.66
CA LEU A 124 -0.11 -2.35 -5.42
C LEU A 124 -1.33 -3.25 -5.26
N GLY A 125 -2.06 -3.10 -4.17
CA GLY A 125 -3.43 -3.56 -4.07
C GLY A 125 -4.33 -2.67 -4.93
N SER A 126 -4.87 -3.21 -6.00
CA SER A 126 -5.61 -2.46 -7.02
C SER A 126 -7.09 -2.81 -7.03
N ARG A 127 -7.92 -1.78 -6.96
CA ARG A 127 -9.39 -1.86 -7.07
C ARG A 127 -9.87 -1.94 -8.52
N TRP A 128 -8.97 -1.64 -9.47
CA TRP A 128 -9.31 -1.41 -10.88
C TRP A 128 -8.70 -2.41 -11.86
N VAL A 129 -8.00 -3.41 -11.38
CA VAL A 129 -7.61 -4.59 -12.19
C VAL A 129 -8.72 -5.64 -12.17
N GLU A 130 -8.63 -6.63 -13.05
CA GLU A 130 -9.55 -7.76 -13.08
C GLU A 130 -9.53 -8.51 -11.74
N GLY A 131 -10.70 -8.80 -11.18
CA GLY A 131 -10.86 -9.38 -9.84
C GLY A 131 -10.83 -8.36 -8.69
N GLY A 132 -10.44 -7.11 -8.93
CA GLY A 132 -10.49 -6.05 -7.94
C GLY A 132 -11.84 -5.34 -7.88
N GLY A 133 -12.14 -4.69 -6.75
CA GLY A 133 -13.41 -4.00 -6.61
C GLY A 133 -13.54 -3.11 -5.39
N VAL A 134 -14.72 -2.51 -5.28
CA VAL A 134 -15.13 -1.68 -4.15
C VAL A 134 -16.52 -2.12 -3.68
N VAL A 135 -16.69 -2.21 -2.36
CA VAL A 135 -17.96 -2.59 -1.72
C VAL A 135 -18.54 -1.38 -1.02
N ASN A 136 -19.86 -1.18 -1.15
CA ASN A 136 -20.65 -0.12 -0.52
C ASN A 136 -20.27 1.32 -0.93
N TRP A 137 -19.51 1.52 -2.01
CA TRP A 137 -19.17 2.86 -2.48
C TRP A 137 -20.30 3.49 -3.31
N PRO A 138 -20.65 4.76 -3.03
CA PRO A 138 -21.52 5.54 -3.91
C PRO A 138 -20.91 5.64 -5.33
N ALA A 139 -21.78 5.62 -6.36
CA ALA A 139 -21.33 5.71 -7.76
C ALA A 139 -20.45 6.94 -8.04
N ARG A 140 -20.77 8.09 -7.42
CA ARG A 140 -19.99 9.34 -7.51
C ARG A 140 -18.54 9.14 -7.03
N ARG A 141 -18.33 8.45 -5.88
CA ARG A 141 -17.00 8.18 -5.32
C ARG A 141 -16.22 7.24 -6.23
N ARG A 142 -16.87 6.21 -6.77
CA ARG A 142 -16.27 5.29 -7.75
C ARG A 142 -15.80 6.02 -9.00
N PHE A 143 -16.67 6.89 -9.56
CA PHE A 143 -16.33 7.69 -10.74
C PHE A 143 -15.14 8.63 -10.47
N LEU A 144 -15.14 9.34 -9.34
CA LEU A 144 -14.07 10.25 -8.96
C LEU A 144 -12.72 9.53 -8.79
N SER A 145 -12.73 8.36 -8.15
CA SER A 145 -11.51 7.56 -7.93
C SER A 145 -10.94 7.00 -9.24
N LYS A 146 -11.79 6.46 -10.12
CA LYS A 146 -11.38 6.01 -11.45
C LYS A 146 -10.88 7.16 -12.32
N GLY A 147 -11.60 8.29 -12.28
CA GLY A 147 -11.23 9.51 -13.01
C GLY A 147 -9.88 10.05 -12.55
N GLY A 148 -9.66 10.16 -11.25
CA GLY A 148 -8.38 10.59 -10.66
C GLY A 148 -7.22 9.68 -11.04
N SER A 149 -7.42 8.36 -10.97
CA SER A 149 -6.40 7.39 -11.41
C SER A 149 -6.11 7.51 -12.91
N THR A 150 -7.14 7.63 -13.75
CA THR A 150 -6.98 7.79 -15.21
C THR A 150 -6.26 9.10 -15.55
N TYR A 151 -6.64 10.20 -14.91
CA TYR A 151 -5.99 11.49 -15.06
C TYR A 151 -4.50 11.41 -14.70
N SER A 152 -4.18 10.86 -13.54
CA SER A 152 -2.80 10.72 -13.07
C SER A 152 -1.98 9.83 -14.02
N ARG A 153 -2.55 8.72 -14.51
CA ARG A 153 -1.90 7.85 -15.50
C ARG A 153 -1.52 8.59 -16.78
N LEU A 154 -2.46 9.36 -17.32
CA LEU A 154 -2.24 10.10 -18.58
C LEU A 154 -1.16 11.18 -18.41
N TRP A 155 -1.23 11.97 -17.34
CA TRP A 155 -0.26 13.04 -17.09
C TRP A 155 1.12 12.52 -16.71
N LEU A 156 1.21 11.48 -15.88
CA LEU A 156 2.49 10.93 -15.41
C LEU A 156 3.07 9.86 -16.34
N GLY A 157 2.26 9.30 -17.25
CA GLY A 157 2.69 8.22 -18.13
C GLY A 157 3.01 6.94 -17.39
N VAL A 158 2.30 6.66 -16.28
CA VAL A 158 2.47 5.44 -15.51
C VAL A 158 1.46 4.37 -15.94
N PRO A 159 1.83 3.09 -16.03
CA PRO A 159 0.93 2.04 -16.52
C PRO A 159 -0.09 1.56 -15.47
N ALA A 160 0.17 1.74 -14.16
CA ALA A 160 -0.69 1.26 -13.08
C ALA A 160 -2.13 1.77 -13.21
N LYS A 161 -3.12 0.91 -13.01
CA LYS A 161 -4.55 1.24 -13.12
C LYS A 161 -5.08 1.94 -11.87
N ASP A 162 -4.55 1.59 -10.68
CA ASP A 162 -4.92 2.21 -9.41
C ASP A 162 -3.77 3.03 -8.82
N VAL A 163 -3.70 4.29 -9.24
CA VAL A 163 -2.62 5.21 -8.84
C VAL A 163 -2.82 5.75 -7.42
N THR A 164 -4.05 5.73 -6.92
CA THR A 164 -4.45 6.35 -5.64
C THR A 164 -4.66 5.35 -4.50
N GLY A 165 -4.55 4.05 -4.77
CA GLY A 165 -4.67 3.01 -3.74
C GLY A 165 -3.59 3.14 -2.69
N GLY A 166 -3.94 2.96 -1.40
CA GLY A 166 -3.05 3.05 -0.25
C GLY A 166 -2.55 1.70 0.27
N TYR A 167 -3.06 0.58 -0.24
CA TYR A 167 -2.59 -0.75 0.16
C TYR A 167 -1.42 -1.16 -0.72
N ARG A 168 -0.21 -1.09 -0.18
CA ARG A 168 1.03 -1.27 -0.96
C ARG A 168 2.06 -2.04 -0.17
N ALA A 169 2.82 -2.89 -0.85
CA ALA A 169 3.97 -3.56 -0.28
C ALA A 169 5.24 -3.17 -1.04
N PHE A 170 6.26 -2.73 -0.32
CA PHE A 170 7.55 -2.31 -0.84
C PHE A 170 8.66 -3.22 -0.33
N THR A 171 9.66 -3.50 -1.14
CA THR A 171 10.94 -3.95 -0.61
C THR A 171 11.67 -2.77 0.06
N ALA A 172 12.53 -3.05 1.05
CA ALA A 172 13.37 -2.04 1.67
C ALA A 172 14.27 -1.33 0.65
N ASP A 173 14.78 -2.07 -0.34
CA ASP A 173 15.57 -1.50 -1.43
C ASP A 173 14.76 -0.53 -2.29
N ALA A 174 13.52 -0.88 -2.61
CA ALA A 174 12.61 0.01 -3.33
C ALA A 174 12.42 1.34 -2.59
N LEU A 175 12.18 1.33 -1.29
CA LEU A 175 12.02 2.53 -0.48
C LEU A 175 13.28 3.42 -0.52
N ARG A 176 14.48 2.83 -0.39
CA ARG A 176 15.74 3.58 -0.50
C ARG A 176 15.92 4.20 -1.89
N ARG A 177 15.63 3.45 -2.95
CA ARG A 177 15.80 3.91 -4.35
C ARG A 177 14.83 5.01 -4.74
N ILE A 178 13.63 5.06 -4.19
CA ILE A 178 12.67 6.13 -4.45
C ILE A 178 12.91 7.39 -3.61
N HIS A 179 13.82 7.34 -2.62
CA HIS A 179 14.10 8.45 -1.71
C HIS A 179 12.82 8.99 -1.08
N PHE A 180 12.09 8.10 -0.38
CA PHE A 180 10.75 8.40 0.17
C PHE A 180 10.75 9.54 1.18
N GLU A 181 11.88 9.80 1.86
CA GLU A 181 12.05 10.90 2.81
C GLU A 181 11.77 12.27 2.17
N GLY A 182 12.12 12.42 0.91
CA GLY A 182 11.90 13.63 0.12
C GLY A 182 10.49 13.78 -0.47
N VAL A 183 9.51 12.97 -0.03
CA VAL A 183 8.11 13.10 -0.45
C VAL A 183 7.39 14.05 0.47
N GLU A 184 7.21 15.30 0.05
CA GLU A 184 6.54 16.36 0.85
C GLU A 184 5.03 16.38 0.68
N SER A 185 4.50 15.67 -0.33
CA SER A 185 3.08 15.65 -0.64
C SER A 185 2.27 14.91 0.44
N GLN A 186 1.01 15.34 0.63
CA GLN A 186 0.12 14.79 1.64
C GLN A 186 -1.09 14.07 1.01
N GLY A 187 -1.78 13.24 1.80
CA GLY A 187 -2.98 12.55 1.38
C GLY A 187 -2.76 11.70 0.13
N TYR A 188 -3.67 11.81 -0.85
CA TYR A 188 -3.56 11.05 -2.12
C TYR A 188 -2.35 11.44 -2.97
N CYS A 189 -1.88 12.68 -2.86
CA CYS A 189 -0.66 13.11 -3.55
C CYS A 189 0.56 12.33 -3.11
N PHE A 190 0.64 11.93 -1.83
CA PHE A 190 1.69 11.07 -1.32
C PHE A 190 1.76 9.76 -2.10
N GLN A 191 0.62 9.09 -2.26
CA GLN A 191 0.56 7.81 -2.98
C GLN A 191 0.93 7.95 -4.47
N ILE A 192 0.50 9.05 -5.10
CA ILE A 192 0.83 9.33 -6.50
C ILE A 192 2.32 9.63 -6.66
N ASP A 193 2.92 10.41 -5.76
CA ASP A 193 4.35 10.76 -5.82
C ASP A 193 5.24 9.53 -5.58
N MET A 194 4.91 8.69 -4.58
CA MET A 194 5.59 7.43 -4.33
C MET A 194 5.61 6.55 -5.58
N LEU A 195 4.46 6.39 -6.24
CA LEU A 195 4.35 5.59 -7.46
C LEU A 195 5.11 6.20 -8.63
N ARG A 196 5.03 7.51 -8.83
CA ARG A 196 5.80 8.23 -9.86
C ARG A 196 7.29 8.04 -9.67
N ARG A 197 7.79 8.14 -8.42
CA ARG A 197 9.20 7.91 -8.07
C ARG A 197 9.60 6.46 -8.32
N ALA A 198 8.75 5.50 -7.99
CA ALA A 198 9.00 4.08 -8.24
C ALA A 198 9.25 3.81 -9.73
N TYR A 199 8.35 4.28 -10.61
CA TYR A 199 8.58 4.16 -12.05
C TYR A 199 9.78 4.98 -12.53
N GLY A 200 10.03 6.14 -11.94
CA GLY A 200 11.19 6.99 -12.22
C GLY A 200 12.51 6.31 -11.90
N ALA A 201 12.56 5.53 -10.84
CA ALA A 201 13.71 4.72 -10.41
C ALA A 201 13.85 3.38 -11.17
N GLY A 202 12.93 3.08 -12.11
CA GLY A 202 12.96 1.83 -12.88
C GLY A 202 12.58 0.59 -12.07
N LEU A 203 11.77 0.76 -11.01
CA LEU A 203 11.31 -0.36 -10.19
C LEU A 203 10.28 -1.22 -10.93
N THR A 204 10.30 -2.51 -10.63
CA THR A 204 9.24 -3.44 -11.06
C THR A 204 8.03 -3.25 -10.19
N VAL A 205 6.93 -2.76 -10.80
CA VAL A 205 5.65 -2.50 -10.12
C VAL A 205 4.60 -3.47 -10.64
N VAL A 206 3.93 -4.18 -9.73
CA VAL A 206 2.86 -5.14 -10.04
C VAL A 206 1.59 -4.75 -9.32
N GLU A 207 0.43 -4.91 -9.97
CA GLU A 207 -0.87 -4.75 -9.36
C GLU A 207 -1.49 -6.11 -9.06
N VAL A 208 -2.06 -6.26 -7.87
CA VAL A 208 -2.87 -7.42 -7.48
C VAL A 208 -4.29 -6.97 -7.16
N PRO A 209 -5.33 -7.76 -7.47
CA PRO A 209 -6.69 -7.38 -7.16
C PRO A 209 -6.91 -7.34 -5.63
N ILE A 210 -7.61 -6.31 -5.18
CA ILE A 210 -8.11 -6.20 -3.80
C ILE A 210 -9.57 -5.77 -3.79
N THR A 211 -10.25 -6.09 -2.69
CA THR A 211 -11.59 -5.60 -2.38
C THR A 211 -11.49 -4.49 -1.34
N PHE A 212 -11.77 -3.27 -1.75
CA PHE A 212 -11.84 -2.13 -0.84
C PHE A 212 -13.26 -1.98 -0.29
N VAL A 213 -13.40 -2.02 1.02
CA VAL A 213 -14.70 -1.89 1.70
C VAL A 213 -14.88 -0.46 2.19
N GLU A 214 -16.12 0.08 2.15
CA GLU A 214 -16.37 1.36 2.83
C GLU A 214 -16.16 1.18 4.34
N ARG A 215 -15.47 2.15 4.97
CA ARG A 215 -15.25 2.14 6.41
C ARG A 215 -16.59 2.12 7.16
N GLU A 216 -16.62 1.39 8.27
CA GLU A 216 -17.80 1.31 9.13
C GLU A 216 -17.85 2.46 10.14
N HIS A 217 -16.67 2.87 10.65
CA HIS A 217 -16.52 3.93 11.63
C HIS A 217 -15.62 5.06 11.10
N GLY A 218 -15.90 6.30 11.54
CA GLY A 218 -15.12 7.48 11.15
C GLY A 218 -15.63 8.20 9.89
N ALA A 219 -15.16 9.44 9.69
CA ALA A 219 -15.53 10.28 8.55
C ALA A 219 -14.43 10.34 7.50
N SER A 220 -14.82 10.38 6.22
CA SER A 220 -13.88 10.57 5.13
C SER A 220 -13.15 11.92 5.26
N LYS A 221 -11.82 11.88 5.29
CA LYS A 221 -10.97 13.08 5.36
C LYS A 221 -10.77 13.73 3.97
N MET A 222 -11.48 13.25 2.91
CA MET A 222 -11.44 13.82 1.57
C MET A 222 -12.23 15.12 1.47
N THR A 223 -11.51 16.20 1.16
CA THR A 223 -12.11 17.49 0.82
C THR A 223 -11.86 17.84 -0.65
N GLY A 224 -12.70 18.70 -1.24
CA GLY A 224 -12.50 19.18 -2.61
C GLY A 224 -11.13 19.86 -2.81
N GLY A 225 -10.61 20.52 -1.77
CA GLY A 225 -9.28 21.15 -1.80
C GLY A 225 -8.14 20.14 -1.99
N ILE A 226 -8.21 18.98 -1.32
CA ILE A 226 -7.22 17.89 -1.49
C ILE A 226 -7.23 17.37 -2.92
N VAL A 227 -8.40 17.23 -3.54
CA VAL A 227 -8.51 16.79 -4.93
C VAL A 227 -7.92 17.84 -5.90
N ALA A 228 -8.22 19.11 -5.70
CA ALA A 228 -7.70 20.19 -6.53
C ALA A 228 -6.16 20.29 -6.41
N GLU A 229 -5.62 20.23 -5.19
CA GLU A 229 -4.16 20.19 -4.97
C GLU A 229 -3.52 19.00 -5.70
N ALA A 230 -4.12 17.81 -5.60
CA ALA A 230 -3.63 16.62 -6.28
C ALA A 230 -3.57 16.81 -7.79
N MET A 231 -4.62 17.37 -8.39
CA MET A 231 -4.67 17.65 -9.82
C MET A 231 -3.59 18.64 -10.25
N LEU A 232 -3.40 19.75 -9.52
CA LEU A 232 -2.36 20.74 -9.82
C LEU A 232 -0.96 20.14 -9.74
N ARG A 233 -0.65 19.38 -8.69
CA ARG A 233 0.66 18.73 -8.55
C ARG A 233 0.91 17.69 -9.64
N VAL A 234 -0.08 16.86 -9.96
CA VAL A 234 0.01 15.86 -11.05
C VAL A 234 0.25 16.55 -12.40
N THR A 235 -0.45 17.64 -12.69
CA THR A 235 -0.24 18.43 -13.90
C THR A 235 1.19 18.98 -13.94
N GLY A 236 1.66 19.61 -12.86
CA GLY A 236 3.02 20.13 -12.75
C GLY A 236 4.09 19.06 -12.98
N TRP A 237 3.94 17.89 -12.35
CA TRP A 237 4.85 16.77 -12.57
C TRP A 237 4.77 16.21 -14.00
N GLY A 238 3.58 16.18 -14.59
CA GLY A 238 3.40 15.77 -15.98
C GLY A 238 4.12 16.68 -16.96
N ILE A 239 3.99 18.00 -16.80
CA ILE A 239 4.68 19.02 -17.63
C ILE A 239 6.20 18.89 -17.44
N ALA A 240 6.70 18.82 -16.20
CA ALA A 240 8.12 18.66 -15.91
C ALA A 240 8.69 17.34 -16.45
N GLY A 241 7.87 16.32 -16.63
CA GLY A 241 8.24 15.01 -17.17
C GLY A 241 8.22 14.91 -18.70
N LEU A 242 7.62 15.85 -19.40
CA LEU A 242 7.48 15.82 -20.86
C LEU A 242 8.80 15.57 -21.62
N PRO A 243 9.93 16.22 -21.28
CA PRO A 243 11.19 15.99 -21.99
C PRO A 243 11.71 14.55 -21.88
N ARG A 244 11.38 13.87 -20.76
CA ARG A 244 11.83 12.49 -20.51
C ARG A 244 10.99 11.45 -21.23
N ARG A 245 9.76 11.75 -21.64
CA ARG A 245 8.85 10.83 -22.36
C ARG A 245 9.30 10.52 -23.79
N PHE A 246 10.05 11.41 -24.41
CA PHE A 246 10.60 11.21 -25.75
C PHE A 246 11.84 10.32 -25.79
N ARG A 247 12.43 9.97 -24.63
CA ARG A 247 13.44 8.91 -24.53
C ARG A 247 12.74 7.58 -24.33
N ARG A 248 12.81 6.68 -25.33
CA ARG A 248 12.22 5.33 -25.29
C ARG A 248 12.55 4.63 -23.98
N ARG A 249 11.51 4.29 -23.20
CA ARG A 249 11.61 3.43 -22.01
C ARG A 249 11.56 1.97 -22.44
N PRO A 250 12.33 1.07 -21.83
CA PRO A 250 12.09 -0.37 -21.96
C PRO A 250 10.70 -0.67 -21.40
N VAL A 251 9.92 -1.48 -22.13
CA VAL A 251 8.62 -1.98 -21.68
C VAL A 251 8.90 -3.00 -20.58
N PRO A 252 8.32 -2.84 -19.36
CA PRO A 252 8.42 -3.88 -18.33
C PRO A 252 7.75 -5.16 -18.84
N ALA A 253 8.41 -6.31 -18.67
CA ALA A 253 7.84 -7.59 -18.99
C ALA A 253 6.56 -7.82 -18.15
N THR A 254 5.43 -8.00 -18.82
CA THR A 254 4.19 -8.46 -18.18
C THR A 254 4.40 -9.88 -17.71
N VAL A 255 4.43 -10.11 -16.40
CA VAL A 255 4.42 -11.46 -15.82
C VAL A 255 3.01 -12.02 -16.00
N PRO A 256 2.83 -13.17 -16.70
CA PRO A 256 1.51 -13.76 -16.86
C PRO A 256 0.91 -14.14 -15.51
N ALA A 257 -0.40 -13.98 -15.35
CA ALA A 257 -1.14 -14.45 -14.19
C ALA A 257 -0.87 -15.95 -14.00
N ALA A 258 -0.49 -16.36 -12.78
CA ALA A 258 -0.40 -17.77 -12.44
C ALA A 258 -1.79 -18.39 -12.60
N GLY A 259 -1.91 -19.38 -13.49
CA GLY A 259 -3.13 -20.17 -13.66
C GLY A 259 -3.52 -20.88 -12.35
N PRO A 260 -4.80 -21.28 -12.23
CA PRO A 260 -5.28 -21.98 -11.03
C PRO A 260 -4.46 -23.26 -10.79
N ALA A 261 -4.07 -23.47 -9.54
CA ALA A 261 -3.37 -24.67 -9.11
C ALA A 261 -4.21 -25.91 -9.46
N THR A 262 -3.70 -26.77 -10.30
CA THR A 262 -4.29 -28.08 -10.60
C THR A 262 -4.17 -28.96 -9.37
N THR A 263 -5.30 -29.33 -8.78
CA THR A 263 -5.41 -30.33 -7.72
C THR A 263 -4.89 -31.67 -8.23
N PRO A 264 -4.00 -32.37 -7.55
CA PRO A 264 -3.62 -33.72 -7.97
C PRO A 264 -4.79 -34.67 -7.75
N THR A 265 -5.26 -35.28 -8.81
CA THR A 265 -6.22 -36.36 -8.79
C THR A 265 -5.53 -37.60 -8.23
N THR A 266 -5.93 -38.04 -7.05
CA THR A 266 -5.54 -39.34 -6.48
C THR A 266 -6.24 -40.42 -7.29
N ASP A 267 -5.48 -41.09 -8.17
CA ASP A 267 -5.91 -42.33 -8.82
C ASP A 267 -5.78 -43.49 -7.82
N THR A 268 -6.92 -43.94 -7.31
CA THR A 268 -7.03 -45.15 -6.51
C THR A 268 -7.40 -46.28 -7.41
N THR A 269 -6.40 -46.88 -8.04
CA THR A 269 -6.60 -48.17 -8.73
C THR A 269 -6.40 -49.30 -7.72
N GLN A 270 -7.52 -49.81 -7.25
CA GLN A 270 -7.65 -51.06 -6.53
C GLN A 270 -7.32 -52.22 -7.48
N ARG A 271 -6.39 -53.08 -7.10
CA ARG A 271 -6.31 -54.44 -7.66
C ARG A 271 -6.58 -55.43 -6.54
N ALA A 272 -7.52 -56.33 -6.89
CA ALA A 272 -7.90 -57.54 -6.21
C ALA A 272 -6.74 -58.55 -6.07
#